data_660304d12f1cce2121bf52101615cf00
#
_entry.id   660304d12f1cce2121bf52101615cf00
#
_cell.length_a   1.000
_cell.length_b   1.000
_cell.length_c   1.000
_cell.angle_alpha   90.00
_cell.angle_beta   90.00
_cell.angle_gamma   90.00
#
_symmetry.space_group_name_H-M   'P 1'
#
loop_
_entity.id
_entity.type
_entity.pdbx_description
1 polymer ?
#
loop_
_entity_poly.entity_id
_entity_poly.type
_entity_poly.pdbx_seq_one_letter_code
_entity_poly.pdbx_strand_id
1 'polypeptide(L)'
;MISFTVNGKPVTVEDPPSTPLLWVIRDSLNLTGTKYGCGMALCGACTVHIDGQAVRSCVAPVSRAEGKKVTTIEGISPDLTHPLQQAWIEIDVPQCGYCQSGQIMSAAVLLAENSAPTDEDIDEAMSGNICRCGTYPRIRRAIHRAAEIQAQRGVK
;
A
#
# COMPACT_ATOMS: atom_id res chain seq x y z
N MET A 1 15.78 -16.26 -13.14
CA MET A 1 14.53 -16.53 -12.41
C MET A 1 14.65 -15.94 -11.00
N ILE A 2 13.63 -15.20 -10.55
CA ILE A 2 13.59 -14.58 -9.22
C ILE A 2 12.36 -15.13 -8.51
N SER A 3 12.56 -15.69 -7.32
CA SER A 3 11.51 -16.35 -6.54
C SER A 3 11.21 -15.55 -5.28
N PHE A 4 9.94 -15.26 -5.02
CA PHE A 4 9.44 -14.54 -3.84
C PHE A 4 7.99 -14.92 -3.53
N THR A 5 7.42 -14.37 -2.49
CA THR A 5 6.02 -14.61 -2.14
C THR A 5 5.21 -13.34 -2.40
N VAL A 6 4.08 -13.46 -3.08
CA VAL A 6 3.14 -12.33 -3.28
C VAL A 6 1.79 -12.71 -2.70
N ASN A 7 1.30 -11.91 -1.77
CA ASN A 7 0.01 -12.10 -1.10
C ASN A 7 -0.15 -13.54 -0.55
N GLY A 8 0.92 -14.06 0.05
CA GLY A 8 0.94 -15.41 0.63
C GLY A 8 1.16 -16.55 -0.38
N LYS A 9 1.28 -16.26 -1.68
CA LYS A 9 1.50 -17.28 -2.72
C LYS A 9 2.93 -17.22 -3.23
N PRO A 10 3.67 -18.34 -3.30
CA PRO A 10 4.99 -18.36 -3.92
C PRO A 10 4.87 -18.14 -5.43
N VAL A 11 5.75 -17.31 -5.97
CA VAL A 11 5.85 -17.00 -7.40
C VAL A 11 7.30 -17.05 -7.84
N THR A 12 7.53 -17.38 -9.11
CA THR A 12 8.82 -17.28 -9.78
C THR A 12 8.62 -16.54 -11.09
N VAL A 13 9.42 -15.53 -11.33
CA VAL A 13 9.35 -14.67 -12.52
C VAL A 13 10.68 -14.74 -13.30
N GLU A 14 10.60 -14.56 -14.61
CA GLU A 14 11.76 -14.59 -15.53
C GLU A 14 12.20 -13.18 -15.95
N ASP A 15 11.53 -12.16 -15.40
CA ASP A 15 11.86 -10.77 -15.68
C ASP A 15 13.32 -10.45 -15.34
N PRO A 16 13.98 -9.55 -16.10
CA PRO A 16 15.32 -9.09 -15.76
C PRO A 16 15.38 -8.57 -14.31
N PRO A 17 16.46 -8.87 -13.55
CA PRO A 17 16.56 -8.49 -12.12
C PRO A 17 16.41 -6.99 -11.84
N SER A 18 16.72 -6.14 -12.83
CA SER A 18 16.60 -4.68 -12.76
C SER A 18 15.19 -4.18 -13.08
N THR A 19 14.28 -5.04 -13.55
CA THR A 19 12.90 -4.61 -13.87
C THR A 19 12.23 -4.03 -12.62
N PRO A 20 11.60 -2.84 -12.69
CA PRO A 20 10.86 -2.31 -11.56
C PRO A 20 9.77 -3.28 -11.10
N LEU A 21 9.70 -3.54 -9.80
CA LEU A 21 8.76 -4.47 -9.20
C LEU A 21 7.29 -4.14 -9.57
N LEU A 22 6.98 -2.86 -9.79
CA LEU A 22 5.67 -2.41 -10.24
C LEU A 22 5.21 -3.13 -11.52
N TRP A 23 6.08 -3.23 -12.51
CA TRP A 23 5.72 -3.85 -13.81
C TRP A 23 5.60 -5.36 -13.68
N VAL A 24 6.45 -5.99 -12.89
CA VAL A 24 6.32 -7.44 -12.60
C VAL A 24 4.97 -7.72 -11.91
N ILE A 25 4.59 -6.91 -10.92
CA ILE A 25 3.30 -7.05 -10.23
C ILE A 25 2.14 -6.87 -11.22
N ARG A 26 2.18 -5.84 -12.05
CA ARG A 26 1.06 -5.51 -12.94
C ARG A 26 0.98 -6.38 -14.18
N ASP A 27 2.12 -6.60 -14.85
CA ASP A 27 2.15 -7.20 -16.19
C ASP A 27 2.42 -8.72 -16.11
N SER A 28 3.41 -9.16 -15.32
CA SER A 28 3.74 -10.58 -15.20
C SER A 28 2.78 -11.32 -14.27
N LEU A 29 2.33 -10.69 -13.17
CA LEU A 29 1.44 -11.30 -12.17
C LEU A 29 -0.04 -10.87 -12.30
N ASN A 30 -0.36 -9.94 -13.21
CA ASN A 30 -1.72 -9.42 -13.45
C ASN A 30 -2.41 -8.82 -12.20
N LEU A 31 -1.64 -8.29 -11.23
CA LEU A 31 -2.14 -7.61 -10.06
C LEU A 31 -2.19 -6.10 -10.31
N THR A 32 -3.31 -5.60 -10.81
CA THR A 32 -3.45 -4.23 -11.34
C THR A 32 -3.86 -3.19 -10.31
N GLY A 33 -4.09 -3.56 -9.06
CA GLY A 33 -4.46 -2.66 -7.97
C GLY A 33 -3.36 -1.65 -7.61
N THR A 34 -2.09 -2.04 -7.70
CA THR A 34 -0.95 -1.14 -7.56
C THR A 34 -0.81 -0.27 -8.81
N LYS A 35 -0.69 1.06 -8.66
CA LYS A 35 -0.79 2.02 -9.77
C LYS A 35 0.55 2.67 -10.11
N TYR A 36 0.75 2.96 -11.39
CA TYR A 36 1.82 3.83 -11.87
C TYR A 36 1.38 5.29 -11.82
N GLY A 37 2.25 6.18 -11.30
CA GLY A 37 2.02 7.62 -11.31
C GLY A 37 3.26 8.36 -11.83
N CYS A 38 4.19 8.74 -10.93
CA CYS A 38 5.37 9.54 -11.30
C CYS A 38 6.55 8.74 -11.85
N GLY A 39 6.69 7.45 -11.53
CA GLY A 39 7.84 6.62 -11.92
C GLY A 39 9.16 6.95 -11.21
N MET A 40 9.16 7.84 -10.22
CA MET A 40 10.35 8.36 -9.54
C MET A 40 10.20 8.41 -8.01
N ALA A 41 9.36 7.55 -7.44
CA ALA A 41 9.13 7.38 -6.01
C ALA A 41 8.52 8.58 -5.26
N LEU A 42 7.96 9.58 -5.94
CA LEU A 42 7.45 10.81 -5.31
C LEU A 42 5.96 10.75 -4.96
N CYS A 43 5.12 10.12 -5.79
CA CYS A 43 3.66 10.22 -5.65
C CYS A 43 3.01 9.18 -4.74
N GLY A 44 3.68 8.06 -4.47
CA GLY A 44 3.19 6.99 -3.59
C GLY A 44 2.13 6.06 -4.17
N ALA A 45 1.63 6.28 -5.40
CA ALA A 45 0.59 5.45 -6.02
C ALA A 45 1.01 3.97 -6.17
N CYS A 46 2.31 3.71 -6.29
CA CYS A 46 2.91 2.39 -6.47
C CYS A 46 3.33 1.70 -5.17
N THR A 47 2.90 2.18 -4.02
CA THR A 47 3.33 1.61 -2.72
C THR A 47 2.85 0.18 -2.55
N VAL A 48 3.79 -0.69 -2.24
CA VAL A 48 3.58 -2.08 -1.81
C VAL A 48 4.35 -2.32 -0.52
N HIS A 49 4.16 -3.46 0.14
CA HIS A 49 5.02 -3.85 1.25
C HIS A 49 6.01 -4.93 0.79
N ILE A 50 7.26 -4.82 1.25
CA ILE A 50 8.25 -5.90 1.22
C ILE A 50 8.61 -6.18 2.68
N ASP A 51 8.33 -7.38 3.15
CA ASP A 51 8.49 -7.79 4.56
C ASP A 51 7.87 -6.78 5.56
N GLY A 52 6.69 -6.25 5.23
CA GLY A 52 5.95 -5.29 6.06
C GLY A 52 6.38 -3.82 5.92
N GLN A 53 7.42 -3.53 5.17
CA GLN A 53 7.91 -2.16 4.96
C GLN A 53 7.34 -1.56 3.68
N ALA A 54 6.91 -0.29 3.74
CA ALA A 54 6.41 0.43 2.57
C ALA A 54 7.55 0.70 1.56
N VAL A 55 7.33 0.28 0.31
CA VAL A 55 8.30 0.41 -0.78
C VAL A 55 7.62 1.02 -2.01
N ARG A 56 8.28 1.96 -2.66
CA ARG A 56 7.88 2.52 -3.95
C ARG A 56 8.29 1.57 -5.06
N SER A 57 7.36 0.72 -5.52
CA SER A 57 7.65 -0.36 -6.47
C SER A 57 8.07 0.12 -7.86
N CYS A 58 7.79 1.37 -8.22
CA CYS A 58 8.19 1.94 -9.52
C CYS A 58 9.70 2.15 -9.68
N VAL A 59 10.46 2.20 -8.58
CA VAL A 59 11.93 2.33 -8.60
C VAL A 59 12.65 1.16 -7.94
N ALA A 60 11.94 0.32 -7.19
CA ALA A 60 12.52 -0.86 -6.58
C ALA A 60 12.66 -1.97 -7.64
N PRO A 61 13.86 -2.49 -7.89
CA PRO A 61 14.04 -3.60 -8.83
C PRO A 61 13.43 -4.88 -8.26
N VAL A 62 12.95 -5.78 -9.12
CA VAL A 62 12.35 -7.05 -8.70
C VAL A 62 13.33 -7.93 -7.90
N SER A 63 14.63 -7.83 -8.16
CA SER A 63 15.66 -8.52 -7.38
C SER A 63 15.62 -8.19 -5.89
N ARG A 64 15.11 -7.00 -5.51
CA ARG A 64 14.93 -6.62 -4.10
C ARG A 64 13.89 -7.49 -3.38
N ALA A 65 12.98 -8.09 -4.12
CA ALA A 65 11.93 -8.96 -3.59
C ALA A 65 12.38 -10.43 -3.44
N GLU A 66 13.56 -10.81 -3.97
CA GLU A 66 14.02 -12.20 -3.94
C GLU A 66 14.04 -12.78 -2.53
N GLY A 67 13.39 -13.92 -2.33
CA GLY A 67 13.24 -14.60 -1.04
C GLY A 67 12.33 -13.90 -0.02
N LYS A 68 11.68 -12.80 -0.38
CA LYS A 68 10.89 -11.96 0.54
C LYS A 68 9.39 -12.11 0.35
N LYS A 69 8.65 -11.50 1.26
CA LYS A 69 7.19 -11.42 1.21
C LYS A 69 6.76 -10.05 0.67
N VAL A 70 6.14 -10.05 -0.49
CA VAL A 70 5.52 -8.87 -1.08
C VAL A 70 4.02 -8.89 -0.78
N THR A 71 3.48 -7.78 -0.28
CA THR A 71 2.03 -7.59 -0.12
C THR A 71 1.59 -6.40 -0.96
N THR A 72 0.59 -6.64 -1.80
CA THR A 72 -0.07 -5.60 -2.60
C THR A 72 -1.43 -5.27 -2.00
N ILE A 73 -2.12 -4.28 -2.56
CA ILE A 73 -3.47 -3.92 -2.09
C ILE A 73 -4.47 -5.09 -2.18
N GLU A 74 -4.31 -5.99 -3.14
CA GLU A 74 -5.14 -7.18 -3.29
C GLU A 74 -4.94 -8.19 -2.15
N GLY A 75 -3.79 -8.13 -1.48
CA GLY A 75 -3.43 -9.06 -0.41
C GLY A 75 -3.47 -8.49 1.00
N ILE A 76 -3.79 -7.20 1.17
CA ILE A 76 -3.84 -6.59 2.52
C ILE A 76 -4.98 -7.20 3.36
N SER A 77 -6.10 -7.51 2.72
CA SER A 77 -7.22 -8.27 3.29
C SER A 77 -8.12 -8.75 2.15
N PRO A 78 -8.09 -10.06 1.82
CA PRO A 78 -8.85 -10.61 0.69
C PRO A 78 -10.38 -10.44 0.81
N ASP A 79 -10.88 -10.32 2.03
CA ASP A 79 -12.31 -10.19 2.36
C ASP A 79 -12.73 -8.73 2.65
N LEU A 80 -11.84 -7.76 2.41
CA LEU A 80 -12.07 -6.33 2.68
C LEU A 80 -12.34 -6.00 4.16
N THR A 81 -11.88 -6.83 5.08
CA THR A 81 -12.10 -6.62 6.52
C THR A 81 -11.00 -5.80 7.19
N HIS A 82 -9.93 -5.42 6.47
CA HIS A 82 -8.88 -4.59 7.04
C HIS A 82 -9.44 -3.25 7.56
N PRO A 83 -9.08 -2.80 8.77
CA PRO A 83 -9.62 -1.56 9.36
C PRO A 83 -9.55 -0.35 8.44
N LEU A 84 -8.45 -0.19 7.69
CA LEU A 84 -8.32 0.88 6.71
C LEU A 84 -9.33 0.77 5.56
N GLN A 85 -9.52 -0.43 5.01
CA GLN A 85 -10.50 -0.61 3.92
C GLN A 85 -11.91 -0.28 4.39
N GLN A 86 -12.28 -0.69 5.60
CA GLN A 86 -13.59 -0.36 6.18
C GLN A 86 -13.74 1.12 6.44
N ALA A 87 -12.74 1.77 7.02
CA ALA A 87 -12.76 3.21 7.25
C ALA A 87 -12.83 4.02 5.93
N TRP A 88 -12.13 3.55 4.88
CA TRP A 88 -12.20 4.16 3.54
C TRP A 88 -13.60 4.12 2.94
N ILE A 89 -14.30 3.01 3.11
CA ILE A 89 -15.70 2.85 2.67
C ILE A 89 -16.63 3.72 3.53
N GLU A 90 -16.50 3.66 4.85
CA GLU A 90 -17.34 4.39 5.79
C GLU A 90 -17.25 5.91 5.62
N ILE A 91 -16.07 6.44 5.37
CA ILE A 91 -15.79 7.87 5.19
C ILE A 91 -16.02 8.33 3.74
N ASP A 92 -16.19 7.39 2.80
CA ASP A 92 -16.30 7.67 1.36
C ASP A 92 -15.11 8.52 0.86
N VAL A 93 -13.89 8.02 1.10
CA VAL A 93 -12.65 8.76 0.85
C VAL A 93 -12.42 9.08 -0.62
N PRO A 94 -12.56 8.12 -1.58
CA PRO A 94 -12.14 8.31 -2.96
C PRO A 94 -12.96 9.36 -3.71
N GLN A 95 -12.28 10.04 -4.66
CA GLN A 95 -12.93 10.65 -5.81
C GLN A 95 -12.61 9.81 -7.06
N CYS A 96 -11.49 10.08 -7.77
CA CYS A 96 -11.14 9.25 -8.92
C CYS A 96 -10.67 7.83 -8.54
N GLY A 97 -10.22 7.63 -7.31
CA GLY A 97 -9.76 6.34 -6.77
C GLY A 97 -8.33 5.94 -7.14
N TYR A 98 -7.66 6.65 -8.03
CA TYR A 98 -6.39 6.22 -8.61
C TYR A 98 -5.25 6.09 -7.58
N CYS A 99 -5.13 7.00 -6.64
CA CYS A 99 -4.07 7.00 -5.61
C CYS A 99 -4.41 6.15 -4.38
N GLN A 100 -5.62 5.63 -4.27
CA GLN A 100 -6.13 5.13 -2.99
C GLN A 100 -5.46 3.83 -2.54
N SER A 101 -5.09 2.93 -3.45
CA SER A 101 -4.32 1.74 -3.10
C SER A 101 -2.99 2.11 -2.43
N GLY A 102 -2.25 3.07 -3.00
CA GLY A 102 -1.01 3.56 -2.42
C GLY A 102 -1.22 4.27 -1.07
N GLN A 103 -2.30 5.04 -0.92
CA GLN A 103 -2.67 5.70 0.34
C GLN A 103 -2.92 4.66 1.45
N ILE A 104 -3.72 3.64 1.17
CA ILE A 104 -4.03 2.55 2.12
C ILE A 104 -2.76 1.78 2.50
N MET A 105 -1.92 1.43 1.52
CA MET A 105 -0.70 0.67 1.78
C MET A 105 0.29 1.45 2.65
N SER A 106 0.43 2.76 2.45
CA SER A 106 1.26 3.62 3.31
C SER A 106 0.67 3.76 4.72
N ALA A 107 -0.64 4.01 4.83
CA ALA A 107 -1.33 4.13 6.11
C ALA A 107 -1.29 2.83 6.92
N ALA A 108 -1.26 1.67 6.27
CA ALA A 108 -1.17 0.37 6.94
C ALA A 108 0.15 0.20 7.70
N VAL A 109 1.26 0.69 7.15
CA VAL A 109 2.56 0.68 7.85
C VAL A 109 2.51 1.63 9.05
N LEU A 110 1.97 2.84 8.88
CA LEU A 110 1.81 3.77 9.99
C LEU A 110 1.03 3.13 11.16
N LEU A 111 -0.13 2.54 10.88
CA LEU A 111 -0.98 1.95 11.94
C LEU A 111 -0.37 0.68 12.55
N ALA A 112 0.52 -0.02 11.86
CA ALA A 112 1.27 -1.14 12.42
C ALA A 112 2.34 -0.67 13.41
N GLU A 113 2.93 0.51 13.19
CA GLU A 113 3.97 1.11 14.02
C GLU A 113 3.39 1.98 15.15
N ASN A 114 2.31 2.70 14.85
CA ASN A 114 1.62 3.60 15.79
C ASN A 114 0.11 3.38 15.70
N SER A 115 -0.45 2.71 16.70
CA SER A 115 -1.88 2.34 16.75
C SER A 115 -2.81 3.51 17.08
N ALA A 116 -2.29 4.67 17.49
CA ALA A 116 -3.06 5.86 17.84
C ALA A 116 -2.35 7.14 17.35
N PRO A 117 -2.19 7.30 16.00
CA PRO A 117 -1.42 8.40 15.44
C PRO A 117 -2.10 9.74 15.66
N THR A 118 -1.29 10.78 15.90
CA THR A 118 -1.74 12.17 15.87
C THR A 118 -1.89 12.68 14.43
N ASP A 119 -2.44 13.87 14.25
CA ASP A 119 -2.51 14.52 12.93
C ASP A 119 -1.12 14.73 12.34
N GLU A 120 -0.15 15.11 13.17
CA GLU A 120 1.25 15.30 12.77
C GLU A 120 1.89 13.99 12.31
N ASP A 121 1.67 12.89 13.05
CA ASP A 121 2.17 11.56 12.66
C ASP A 121 1.60 11.13 11.30
N ILE A 122 0.31 11.39 11.08
CA ILE A 122 -0.36 11.09 9.80
C ILE A 122 0.21 11.95 8.68
N ASP A 123 0.34 13.26 8.90
CA ASP A 123 0.85 14.19 7.89
C ASP A 123 2.29 13.83 7.49
N GLU A 124 3.15 13.47 8.43
CA GLU A 124 4.51 13.02 8.16
C GLU A 124 4.52 11.70 7.37
N ALA A 125 3.81 10.68 7.85
CA ALA A 125 3.80 9.36 7.22
C ALA A 125 3.19 9.38 5.81
N MET A 126 2.18 10.24 5.58
CA MET A 126 1.46 10.34 4.31
C MET A 126 2.00 11.40 3.36
N SER A 127 3.03 12.15 3.74
CA SER A 127 3.60 13.26 2.95
C SER A 127 4.09 12.84 1.56
N GLY A 128 4.51 11.59 1.39
CA GLY A 128 4.91 10.99 0.12
C GLY A 128 3.77 10.39 -0.71
N ASN A 129 2.50 10.64 -0.36
CA ASN A 129 1.33 10.12 -1.05
C ASN A 129 0.47 11.27 -1.60
N ILE A 130 0.48 11.46 -2.92
CA ILE A 130 -0.20 12.57 -3.59
C ILE A 130 -1.61 12.14 -4.03
N CYS A 131 -2.60 12.99 -3.74
CA CYS A 131 -3.96 12.88 -4.26
C CYS A 131 -4.32 14.11 -5.09
N ARG A 132 -4.43 13.95 -6.41
CA ARG A 132 -4.75 15.08 -7.31
C ARG A 132 -6.16 15.63 -7.09
N CYS A 133 -7.09 14.81 -6.59
CA CYS A 133 -8.44 15.21 -6.22
C CYS A 133 -8.50 15.95 -4.88
N GLY A 134 -7.41 15.98 -4.10
CA GLY A 134 -7.33 16.71 -2.83
C GLY A 134 -8.12 16.07 -1.69
N THR A 135 -8.27 14.74 -1.66
CA THR A 135 -9.04 14.05 -0.61
C THR A 135 -8.30 13.91 0.74
N TYR A 136 -7.24 14.67 0.97
CA TYR A 136 -6.40 14.59 2.18
C TYR A 136 -7.18 14.70 3.50
N PRO A 137 -8.17 15.60 3.67
CA PRO A 137 -8.95 15.65 4.90
C PRO A 137 -9.74 14.36 5.17
N ARG A 138 -10.25 13.72 4.11
CA ARG A 138 -10.95 12.43 4.22
C ARG A 138 -9.97 11.29 4.54
N ILE A 139 -8.79 11.28 3.92
CA ILE A 139 -7.73 10.31 4.20
C ILE A 139 -7.33 10.36 5.66
N ARG A 140 -7.06 11.56 6.21
CA ARG A 140 -6.72 11.75 7.62
C ARG A 140 -7.82 11.21 8.54
N ARG A 141 -9.07 11.60 8.30
CA ARG A 141 -10.21 11.10 9.07
C ARG A 141 -10.35 9.57 9.00
N ALA A 142 -10.13 9.00 7.83
CA ALA A 142 -10.21 7.56 7.65
C ALA A 142 -9.07 6.81 8.38
N ILE A 143 -7.87 7.37 8.47
CA ILE A 143 -6.77 6.79 9.25
C ILE A 143 -7.12 6.80 10.74
N HIS A 144 -7.61 7.90 11.29
CA HIS A 144 -8.11 7.93 12.67
C HIS A 144 -9.23 6.91 12.89
N ARG A 145 -10.20 6.85 11.98
CA ARG A 145 -11.28 5.88 12.07
C ARG A 145 -10.79 4.44 12.02
N ALA A 146 -9.82 4.14 11.19
CA ALA A 146 -9.19 2.81 11.13
C ALA A 146 -8.48 2.45 12.44
N ALA A 147 -7.81 3.41 13.07
CA ALA A 147 -7.19 3.23 14.39
C ALA A 147 -8.25 2.87 15.45
N GLU A 148 -9.40 3.55 15.46
CA GLU A 148 -10.52 3.22 16.35
C GLU A 148 -11.05 1.81 16.11
N ILE A 149 -11.29 1.42 14.85
CA ILE A 149 -11.76 0.07 14.47
C ILE A 149 -10.74 -0.98 14.94
N GLN A 150 -9.46 -0.72 14.76
CA GLN A 150 -8.37 -1.61 15.18
C GLN A 150 -8.37 -1.79 16.71
N ALA A 151 -8.50 -0.70 17.47
CA ALA A 151 -8.58 -0.73 18.94
C ALA A 151 -9.80 -1.52 19.45
N GLN A 152 -10.97 -1.35 18.81
CA GLN A 152 -12.20 -2.05 19.17
C GLN A 152 -12.08 -3.56 18.94
N ARG A 153 -11.29 -4.00 17.97
CA ARG A 153 -11.05 -5.43 17.67
C ARG A 153 -9.98 -6.08 18.54
N GLY A 154 -9.28 -5.30 19.36
CA GLY A 154 -8.13 -5.79 20.14
C GLY A 154 -6.94 -6.22 19.27
N VAL A 155 -6.89 -5.80 18.04
CA VAL A 155 -5.78 -6.05 17.11
C VAL A 155 -4.72 -4.97 17.35
N LYS A 156 -3.55 -5.41 17.81
CA LYS A 156 -2.36 -4.55 17.93
C LYS A 156 -1.62 -4.46 16.61
#